data_ecdc67ec268869207de915f8c59d7f45
#
_entry.id   ecdc67ec268869207de915f8c59d7f45
#
_cell.length_a   1.000
_cell.length_b   1.000
_cell.length_c   1.000
_cell.angle_alpha   90.00
_cell.angle_beta   90.00
_cell.angle_gamma   90.00
#
_symmetry.space_group_name_H-M   'P 1'
#
loop_
_entity.id
_entity.type
_entity.pdbx_description
1 polymer ?
#
loop_
_entity_poly.entity_id
_entity_poly.type
_entity_poly.pdbx_seq_one_letter_code
_entity_poly.pdbx_strand_id
1 'polypeptide(L)'
;EKSYSLEYGDSKLSIQKSKNITNKKVIIIDDIIATGGSLSCAELLINEAKAKVISCFVLIELLELNGSNLIDSDIFSIKKY
;
A
#
# COMPACT_ATOMS: atom_id res chain seq x y z
N GLU A 1 -11.83 17.16 10.92
CA GLU A 1 -11.72 15.77 10.60
C GLU A 1 -10.31 15.24 10.69
N LYS A 2 -10.14 14.06 11.27
CA LYS A 2 -8.82 13.49 11.50
C LYS A 2 -8.49 12.40 10.50
N SER A 3 -7.21 12.25 10.26
CA SER A 3 -6.75 11.22 9.33
C SER A 3 -5.39 10.69 9.78
N TYR A 4 -5.08 9.48 9.36
CA TYR A 4 -3.72 8.97 9.41
C TYR A 4 -3.02 9.45 8.16
N SER A 5 -1.78 9.88 8.29
CA SER A 5 -1.04 10.40 7.15
C SER A 5 0.42 9.98 7.22
N LEU A 6 1.00 9.70 6.07
CA LEU A 6 2.43 9.43 5.94
C LEU A 6 2.94 10.15 4.71
N GLU A 7 4.15 10.68 4.81
CA GLU A 7 4.82 11.33 3.68
C GLU A 7 5.86 10.38 3.11
N TYR A 8 5.99 10.38 1.80
CA TYR A 8 7.04 9.64 1.14
C TYR A 8 7.53 10.48 -0.05
N GLY A 9 8.83 10.78 -0.07
CA GLY A 9 9.37 11.71 -1.04
C GLY A 9 8.65 13.04 -0.95
N ASP A 10 8.14 13.52 -2.08
CA ASP A 10 7.36 14.76 -2.14
C ASP A 10 5.87 14.52 -2.07
N SER A 11 5.47 13.29 -1.82
CA SER A 11 4.06 12.90 -1.81
C SER A 11 3.58 12.58 -0.41
N LYS A 12 2.26 12.48 -0.28
CA LYS A 12 1.64 12.21 1.00
C LYS A 12 0.43 11.33 0.79
N LEU A 13 0.30 10.31 1.62
CA LEU A 13 -0.89 9.47 1.67
C LEU A 13 -1.61 9.68 2.99
N SER A 14 -2.93 9.65 2.95
CA SER A 14 -3.70 9.75 4.17
C SER A 14 -4.95 8.88 4.09
N ILE A 15 -5.43 8.51 5.26
CA ILE A 15 -6.63 7.69 5.39
C ILE A 15 -7.49 8.32 6.49
N GLN A 16 -8.79 8.41 6.23
CA GLN A 16 -9.69 9.06 7.18
C GLN A 16 -9.89 8.23 8.43
N LYS A 17 -9.72 8.84 9.59
CA LYS A 17 -9.97 8.15 10.85
C LYS A 17 -11.45 7.93 11.09
N SER A 18 -12.32 8.68 10.42
CA SER A 18 -13.75 8.52 10.58
C SER A 18 -14.23 7.15 10.10
N LYS A 19 -13.44 6.49 9.24
CA LYS A 19 -13.74 5.15 8.79
C LYS A 19 -12.97 4.16 9.65
N ASN A 20 -13.68 3.46 10.51
CA ASN A 20 -13.03 2.53 11.41
C ASN A 20 -12.77 1.21 10.69
N ILE A 21 -11.49 0.96 10.41
CA ILE A 21 -11.08 -0.29 9.77
C ILE A 21 -10.32 -1.19 10.74
N THR A 22 -10.38 -0.90 12.03
CA THR A 22 -9.69 -1.68 13.06
C THR A 22 -10.07 -3.16 12.95
N ASN A 23 -9.05 -4.01 12.93
CA ASN A 23 -9.18 -5.46 12.81
C ASN A 23 -9.76 -5.94 11.48
N LYS A 24 -9.87 -5.06 10.51
CA LYS A 24 -10.32 -5.46 9.18
C LYS A 24 -9.16 -6.03 8.38
N LYS A 25 -9.49 -6.90 7.45
CA LYS A 25 -8.54 -7.42 6.47
C LYS A 25 -8.71 -6.60 5.22
N VAL A 26 -7.60 -6.11 4.67
CA VAL A 26 -7.62 -5.14 3.59
C VAL A 26 -6.84 -5.68 2.40
N ILE A 27 -7.36 -5.45 1.21
CA ILE A 27 -6.66 -5.72 -0.04
C ILE A 27 -6.39 -4.36 -0.66
N ILE A 28 -5.13 -4.13 -1.07
CA ILE A 28 -4.77 -2.91 -1.77
C ILE A 28 -4.79 -3.18 -3.26
N ILE A 29 -5.42 -2.29 -4.01
CA ILE A 29 -5.47 -2.38 -5.47
C ILE A 29 -4.82 -1.12 -6.02
N ASP A 30 -3.87 -1.28 -6.92
CA ASP A 30 -3.19 -0.14 -7.53
C ASP A 30 -2.88 -0.49 -8.98
N ASP A 31 -2.44 0.50 -9.74
CA ASP A 31 -2.15 0.29 -11.15
C ASP A 31 -0.72 -0.22 -11.38
N ILE A 32 0.25 0.24 -10.60
CA ILE A 32 1.65 -0.09 -10.88
C ILE A 32 2.47 -0.17 -9.59
N ILE A 33 3.42 -1.11 -9.57
CA ILE A 33 4.51 -1.09 -8.61
C ILE A 33 5.77 -0.70 -9.37
N ALA A 34 6.33 0.46 -9.04
CA ALA A 34 7.61 0.90 -9.55
C ALA A 34 8.66 0.71 -8.45
N THR A 35 8.91 1.74 -7.66
CA THR A 35 9.86 1.65 -6.55
C THR A 35 9.27 0.99 -5.32
N GLY A 36 7.95 0.90 -5.24
CA GLY A 36 7.27 0.34 -4.09
C GLY A 36 6.95 1.33 -2.99
N GLY A 37 7.37 2.59 -3.14
CA GLY A 37 7.19 3.59 -2.10
C GLY A 37 5.74 3.86 -1.77
N SER A 38 4.89 3.97 -2.79
CA SER A 38 3.48 4.27 -2.60
C SER A 38 2.76 3.13 -1.87
N LEU A 39 2.98 1.90 -2.32
CA LEU A 39 2.34 0.74 -1.69
C LEU A 39 2.86 0.49 -0.29
N SER A 40 4.17 0.67 -0.09
CA SER A 40 4.76 0.51 1.23
C SER A 40 4.16 1.52 2.21
N CYS A 41 3.99 2.76 1.75
CA CYS A 41 3.36 3.79 2.56
C CYS A 41 1.92 3.44 2.89
N ALA A 42 1.18 2.91 1.91
CA ALA A 42 -0.21 2.49 2.14
C ALA A 42 -0.28 1.37 3.17
N GLU A 43 0.62 0.38 3.10
CA GLU A 43 0.67 -0.68 4.10
C GLU A 43 0.88 -0.14 5.50
N LEU A 44 1.82 0.80 5.63
CA LEU A 44 2.11 1.40 6.94
C LEU A 44 0.90 2.15 7.49
N LEU A 45 0.20 2.88 6.64
CA LEU A 45 -1.01 3.59 7.06
C LEU A 45 -2.09 2.64 7.54
N ILE A 46 -2.31 1.56 6.81
CA ILE A 46 -3.33 0.59 7.16
C ILE A 46 -2.97 -0.09 8.46
N ASN A 47 -1.69 -0.43 8.65
CA ASN A 47 -1.22 -1.02 9.90
C ASN A 47 -1.39 -0.06 11.06
N GLU A 48 -1.13 1.23 10.82
CA GLU A 48 -1.31 2.25 11.86
C GLU A 48 -2.77 2.37 12.27
N ALA A 49 -3.68 2.16 11.33
CA ALA A 49 -5.11 2.16 11.61
C ALA A 49 -5.59 0.85 12.24
N LYS A 50 -4.67 -0.06 12.59
CA LYS A 50 -4.95 -1.34 13.25
C LYS A 50 -5.70 -2.32 12.37
N ALA A 51 -5.54 -2.19 11.07
CA ALA A 51 -6.04 -3.16 10.09
C ALA A 51 -4.87 -3.96 9.56
N LYS A 52 -5.14 -4.99 8.78
CA LYS A 52 -4.12 -5.86 8.23
C LYS A 52 -4.25 -5.92 6.71
N VAL A 53 -3.15 -5.67 6.01
CA VAL A 53 -3.09 -5.87 4.55
C VAL A 53 -2.79 -7.33 4.31
N ILE A 54 -3.69 -8.02 3.61
CA ILE A 54 -3.50 -9.43 3.31
C ILE A 54 -2.88 -9.65 1.93
N SER A 55 -3.12 -8.73 1.00
CA SER A 55 -2.49 -8.83 -0.32
C SER A 55 -2.61 -7.51 -1.06
N CYS A 56 -1.80 -7.38 -2.10
CA CYS A 56 -1.84 -6.25 -3.02
C CYS A 56 -2.05 -6.79 -4.43
N PHE A 57 -2.93 -6.15 -5.18
CA PHE A 57 -3.18 -6.48 -6.57
C PHE A 57 -2.81 -5.29 -7.43
N VAL A 58 -1.94 -5.49 -8.40
CA VAL A 58 -1.52 -4.41 -9.30
C VAL A 58 -1.60 -4.89 -10.73
N LEU A 59 -1.78 -3.96 -11.65
CA LEU A 59 -1.81 -4.27 -13.06
C LEU A 59 -0.41 -4.53 -13.58
N ILE A 60 0.54 -3.71 -13.21
CA ILE A 60 1.90 -3.74 -13.74
C ILE A 60 2.92 -3.74 -12.61
N GLU A 61 3.93 -4.58 -12.75
CA GLU A 61 5.05 -4.60 -11.82
C GLU A 61 6.34 -4.44 -12.61
N LEU A 62 7.14 -3.42 -12.27
CA LEU A 62 8.43 -3.17 -12.90
C LEU A 62 9.51 -3.89 -12.10
N LEU A 63 9.91 -5.06 -12.57
CA LEU A 63 10.79 -5.95 -11.80
C LEU A 63 12.16 -5.35 -11.53
N GLU A 64 12.68 -4.57 -12.48
CA GLU A 64 14.01 -3.96 -12.35
C GLU A 64 14.15 -3.10 -11.11
N LEU A 65 13.05 -2.50 -10.67
CA LEU A 65 13.11 -1.56 -9.55
C LEU A 65 12.97 -2.25 -8.20
N ASN A 66 12.67 -3.55 -8.20
CA ASN A 66 12.57 -4.35 -6.99
C ASN A 66 11.62 -3.77 -5.94
N GLY A 67 10.57 -3.08 -6.39
CA GLY A 67 9.64 -2.42 -5.49
C GLY A 67 8.93 -3.39 -4.56
N SER A 68 8.72 -4.63 -5.00
CA SER A 68 8.05 -5.63 -4.18
C SER A 68 8.82 -5.96 -2.91
N ASN A 69 10.14 -5.70 -2.86
CA ASN A 69 10.94 -5.95 -1.67
C ASN A 69 10.55 -5.06 -0.49
N LEU A 70 9.86 -3.96 -0.75
CA LEU A 70 9.43 -3.06 0.31
C LEU A 70 8.07 -3.44 0.90
N ILE A 71 7.40 -4.41 0.29
CA ILE A 71 6.02 -4.76 0.62
C ILE A 71 6.02 -6.06 1.42
N ASP A 72 5.35 -6.06 2.57
CA ASP A 72 5.30 -7.23 3.44
C ASP A 72 4.23 -8.23 3.02
N SER A 73 3.14 -7.75 2.44
CA SER A 73 2.04 -8.63 2.05
C SER A 73 2.31 -9.26 0.69
N ASP A 74 1.51 -10.27 0.35
CA ASP A 74 1.62 -10.92 -0.95
C ASP A 74 1.23 -9.97 -2.06
N ILE A 75 1.93 -10.05 -3.19
CA ILE A 75 1.68 -9.20 -4.34
C ILE A 75 1.29 -10.07 -5.52
N PHE A 76 0.19 -9.69 -6.16
CA PHE A 76 -0.27 -10.34 -7.38
C PHE A 76 -0.30 -9.28 -8.48
N SER A 77 0.48 -9.50 -9.52
CA SER A 77 0.54 -8.57 -10.65
C SER A 77 0.08 -9.26 -11.91
N ILE A 78 -0.66 -8.53 -12.74
CA ILE A 78 -1.16 -9.09 -13.99
C ILE A 78 -0.05 -9.16 -15.02
N LYS A 79 0.79 -8.13 -15.07
CA LYS A 79 1.89 -8.07 -16.02
C LYS A 79 3.16 -7.64 -15.31
N LYS A 80 4.24 -8.36 -15.58
CA LYS A 80 5.56 -8.03 -15.02
C LYS A 80 6.50 -7.65 -16.16
N TYR A 81 7.22 -6.58 -15.98
CA TYR A 81 8.19 -6.12 -16.94
C TYR A 81 9.58 -6.07 -16.37
#